data_82c17f02fbb523c981fa07f3456ff8e4
#
_entry.id   82c17f02fbb523c981fa07f3456ff8e4
#
_cell.length_a   1.000
_cell.length_b   1.000
_cell.length_c   1.000
_cell.angle_alpha   90.00
_cell.angle_beta   90.00
_cell.angle_gamma   90.00
#
_symmetry.space_group_name_H-M   'P 1'
#
loop_
_entity.id
_entity.type
_entity.pdbx_description
1 polymer ?
#
loop_
_entity_poly.entity_id
_entity_poly.type
_entity_poly.pdbx_seq_one_letter_code
_entity_poly.pdbx_strand_id
1 'polypeptide(L)'
;MEASITLKGIGKTFRNNTLLADLSFGVEKGSTFVIVGENGAGKSVVLKLLVGLVEKDAGMAYIFGKDISTRGDEIRSITGYMPQTIDLDDELTVLENLEIFGRLHGLSVRDANANALDWAERLNFESNLSRMPEDLSHGNKRLVQFARALVHDPQVIILDEPTKGLDPHSRTKVWDILDKLHQHKTIIFSTQNFSEAERYADRIAILHHGNIKMDGTLERLIETTHGLTRYRLSFSQSPTDDFMDKLKKFPRILRPQVKGTELEFYSRERKQFFKALELALKYELEDIDTSICRLQDLFVGLTDGGLE
;
A
#
# COMPACT_ATOMS: atom_id res chain seq x y z
N MET A 1 -12.73 19.04 -6.66
CA MET A 1 -11.25 19.12 -6.81
C MET A 1 -10.86 18.48 -8.13
N GLU A 2 -9.80 18.94 -8.77
CA GLU A 2 -9.38 18.44 -10.08
C GLU A 2 -8.58 17.13 -9.89
N ALA A 3 -8.98 16.06 -10.58
CA ALA A 3 -8.30 14.79 -10.52
C ALA A 3 -6.98 14.85 -11.30
N SER A 4 -5.87 14.51 -10.64
CA SER A 4 -4.56 14.40 -11.29
C SER A 4 -4.36 13.07 -12.01
N ILE A 5 -4.97 12.00 -11.49
CA ILE A 5 -4.96 10.66 -12.10
C ILE A 5 -6.41 10.19 -12.22
N THR A 6 -6.78 9.63 -13.37
CA THR A 6 -8.12 9.07 -13.58
C THR A 6 -8.02 7.78 -14.35
N LEU A 7 -8.57 6.71 -13.79
CA LEU A 7 -8.75 5.41 -14.46
C LEU A 7 -10.23 5.12 -14.57
N LYS A 8 -10.68 4.66 -15.76
CA LYS A 8 -12.07 4.30 -16.02
C LYS A 8 -12.15 2.99 -16.80
N GLY A 9 -12.75 1.98 -16.20
CA GLY A 9 -13.01 0.70 -16.84
C GLY A 9 -11.74 -0.05 -17.27
N ILE A 10 -10.65 0.06 -16.51
CA ILE A 10 -9.37 -0.56 -16.88
C ILE A 10 -9.48 -2.07 -16.78
N GLY A 11 -9.25 -2.71 -17.91
CA GLY A 11 -9.07 -4.16 -18.02
C GLY A 11 -7.66 -4.53 -18.43
N LYS A 12 -7.13 -5.61 -17.82
CA LYS A 12 -5.86 -6.22 -18.20
C LYS A 12 -5.89 -7.72 -18.04
N THR A 13 -5.56 -8.42 -19.11
CA THR A 13 -5.45 -9.89 -19.15
C THR A 13 -4.03 -10.27 -19.57
N PHE A 14 -3.48 -11.30 -18.95
CA PHE A 14 -2.19 -11.87 -19.32
C PHE A 14 -2.31 -13.38 -19.41
N ARG A 15 -2.01 -13.96 -20.61
CA ARG A 15 -2.09 -15.43 -20.86
C ARG A 15 -3.38 -16.07 -20.34
N ASN A 16 -4.54 -15.52 -20.70
CA ASN A 16 -5.88 -15.95 -20.29
C ASN A 16 -6.20 -15.79 -18.80
N ASN A 17 -5.36 -15.11 -18.03
CA ASN A 17 -5.64 -14.74 -16.65
C ASN A 17 -5.96 -13.26 -16.56
N THR A 18 -7.18 -12.91 -16.13
CA THR A 18 -7.60 -11.52 -15.92
C THR A 18 -6.94 -10.99 -14.66
N LEU A 19 -6.03 -10.01 -14.84
CA LEU A 19 -5.31 -9.35 -13.75
C LEU A 19 -6.05 -8.15 -13.23
N LEU A 20 -6.76 -7.41 -14.09
CA LEU A 20 -7.60 -6.27 -13.74
C LEU A 20 -8.93 -6.37 -14.47
N ALA A 21 -10.04 -6.17 -13.76
CA ALA A 21 -11.39 -6.27 -14.31
C ALA A 21 -12.18 -5.00 -13.95
N ASP A 22 -12.43 -4.15 -14.96
CA ASP A 22 -13.26 -2.93 -14.84
C ASP A 22 -12.80 -1.96 -13.71
N LEU A 23 -11.47 -1.79 -13.57
CA LEU A 23 -10.92 -1.00 -12.48
C LEU A 23 -11.09 0.49 -12.76
N SER A 24 -11.73 1.20 -11.83
CA SER A 24 -12.02 2.63 -11.93
C SER A 24 -11.74 3.34 -10.61
N PHE A 25 -10.94 4.41 -10.65
CA PHE A 25 -10.70 5.33 -9.52
C PHE A 25 -10.14 6.67 -10.00
N GLY A 26 -10.14 7.65 -9.10
CA GLY A 26 -9.51 8.94 -9.32
C GLY A 26 -8.62 9.33 -8.14
N VAL A 27 -7.49 10.01 -8.44
CA VAL A 27 -6.57 10.56 -7.44
C VAL A 27 -6.61 12.07 -7.55
N GLU A 28 -6.88 12.75 -6.46
CA GLU A 28 -6.92 14.21 -6.41
C GLU A 28 -5.49 14.79 -6.47
N LYS A 29 -5.38 15.99 -7.04
CA LYS A 29 -4.10 16.70 -7.10
C LYS A 29 -3.61 17.03 -5.68
N GLY A 30 -2.35 16.73 -5.37
CA GLY A 30 -1.75 17.02 -4.07
C GLY A 30 -2.27 16.10 -2.96
N SER A 31 -2.78 14.91 -3.29
CA SER A 31 -3.19 13.91 -2.32
C SER A 31 -2.32 12.64 -2.39
N THR A 32 -2.35 11.90 -1.31
CA THR A 32 -1.75 10.55 -1.21
C THR A 32 -2.84 9.50 -1.35
N PHE A 33 -2.78 8.74 -2.44
CA PHE A 33 -3.68 7.62 -2.74
C PHE A 33 -2.96 6.29 -2.54
N VAL A 34 -3.57 5.37 -1.83
CA VAL A 34 -2.95 4.08 -1.51
C VAL A 34 -3.76 2.93 -2.05
N ILE A 35 -3.09 2.03 -2.77
CA ILE A 35 -3.67 0.76 -3.20
C ILE A 35 -3.19 -0.33 -2.23
N VAL A 36 -4.09 -0.84 -1.41
CA VAL A 36 -3.79 -1.91 -0.46
C VAL A 36 -4.43 -3.22 -0.89
N GLY A 37 -3.78 -4.33 -0.61
CA GLY A 37 -4.29 -5.68 -0.93
C GLY A 37 -3.20 -6.75 -0.85
N GLU A 38 -3.59 -7.99 -0.98
CA GLU A 38 -2.68 -9.15 -0.94
C GLU A 38 -1.70 -9.20 -2.12
N ASN A 39 -0.73 -10.10 -2.01
CA ASN A 39 0.14 -10.44 -3.13
C ASN A 39 -0.68 -11.01 -4.29
N GLY A 40 -0.37 -10.57 -5.52
CA GLY A 40 -1.09 -11.01 -6.69
C GLY A 40 -2.44 -10.31 -6.94
N ALA A 41 -2.89 -9.40 -6.08
CA ALA A 41 -4.14 -8.67 -6.28
C ALA A 41 -4.18 -7.76 -7.52
N GLY A 42 -3.02 -7.44 -8.12
CA GLY A 42 -2.90 -6.57 -9.30
C GLY A 42 -2.30 -5.19 -9.02
N LYS A 43 -1.90 -4.87 -7.79
CA LYS A 43 -1.38 -3.55 -7.38
C LYS A 43 -0.25 -3.05 -8.29
N SER A 44 0.82 -3.85 -8.45
CA SER A 44 1.95 -3.50 -9.31
C SER A 44 1.57 -3.34 -10.80
N VAL A 45 0.55 -4.07 -11.25
CA VAL A 45 0.05 -3.96 -12.63
C VAL A 45 -0.59 -2.59 -12.85
N VAL A 46 -1.39 -2.11 -11.89
CA VAL A 46 -2.00 -0.78 -11.92
C VAL A 46 -0.93 0.30 -11.99
N LEU A 47 0.10 0.23 -11.12
CA LEU A 47 1.18 1.23 -11.09
C LEU A 47 2.01 1.21 -12.38
N LYS A 48 2.37 0.03 -12.90
CA LYS A 48 3.10 -0.13 -14.17
C LYS A 48 2.31 0.40 -15.37
N LEU A 49 0.99 0.25 -15.35
CA LEU A 49 0.11 0.78 -16.38
C LEU A 49 0.14 2.31 -16.39
N LEU A 50 0.11 2.96 -15.22
CA LEU A 50 0.16 4.43 -15.12
C LEU A 50 1.44 5.03 -15.71
N VAL A 51 2.56 4.33 -15.64
CA VAL A 51 3.86 4.78 -16.21
C VAL A 51 4.13 4.23 -17.62
N GLY A 52 3.17 3.51 -18.21
CA GLY A 52 3.28 2.98 -19.58
C GLY A 52 4.19 1.75 -19.73
N LEU A 53 4.57 1.08 -18.63
CA LEU A 53 5.33 -0.17 -18.66
C LEU A 53 4.45 -1.39 -18.97
N VAL A 54 3.15 -1.27 -18.82
CA VAL A 54 2.15 -2.26 -19.16
C VAL A 54 1.02 -1.58 -19.91
N GLU A 55 0.65 -2.09 -21.06
CA GLU A 55 -0.49 -1.62 -21.84
C GLU A 55 -1.80 -2.15 -21.26
N LYS A 56 -2.83 -1.30 -21.21
CA LYS A 56 -4.20 -1.72 -20.89
C LYS A 56 -4.84 -2.42 -22.09
N ASP A 57 -5.74 -3.36 -21.84
CA ASP A 57 -6.52 -4.02 -22.90
C ASP A 57 -7.89 -3.34 -23.09
N ALA A 58 -8.41 -2.66 -22.05
CA ALA A 58 -9.66 -1.92 -22.08
C ALA A 58 -9.61 -0.68 -21.17
N GLY A 59 -10.57 0.20 -21.36
CA GLY A 59 -10.74 1.39 -20.51
C GLY A 59 -9.87 2.58 -20.90
N MET A 60 -9.88 3.61 -20.07
CA MET A 60 -9.16 4.87 -20.26
C MET A 60 -8.38 5.25 -19.01
N ALA A 61 -7.17 5.78 -19.19
CA ALA A 61 -6.34 6.26 -18.08
C ALA A 61 -5.66 7.58 -18.45
N TYR A 62 -5.72 8.53 -17.54
CA TYR A 62 -5.21 9.90 -17.73
C TYR A 62 -4.36 10.32 -16.54
N ILE A 63 -3.29 11.07 -16.81
CA ILE A 63 -2.52 11.81 -15.81
C ILE A 63 -2.52 13.27 -16.20
N PHE A 64 -3.03 14.17 -15.35
CA PHE A 64 -3.27 15.59 -15.65
C PHE A 64 -3.99 15.80 -16.98
N GLY A 65 -5.03 14.98 -17.25
CA GLY A 65 -5.81 15.04 -18.48
C GLY A 65 -5.12 14.48 -19.72
N LYS A 66 -3.88 14.03 -19.64
CA LYS A 66 -3.12 13.42 -20.73
C LYS A 66 -3.35 11.91 -20.75
N ASP A 67 -3.76 11.37 -21.89
CA ASP A 67 -3.95 9.93 -22.09
C ASP A 67 -2.60 9.20 -22.04
N ILE A 68 -2.47 8.21 -21.17
CA ILE A 68 -1.24 7.43 -20.98
C ILE A 68 -0.83 6.66 -22.24
N SER A 69 -1.77 6.32 -23.13
CA SER A 69 -1.50 5.54 -24.34
C SER A 69 -0.92 6.38 -25.47
N THR A 70 -1.18 7.71 -25.49
CA THR A 70 -0.79 8.60 -26.59
C THR A 70 0.24 9.66 -26.19
N ARG A 71 0.35 9.97 -24.90
CA ARG A 71 1.21 11.03 -24.35
C ARG A 71 2.26 10.49 -23.36
N GLY A 72 2.75 9.27 -23.58
CA GLY A 72 3.64 8.57 -22.65
C GLY A 72 4.91 9.35 -22.29
N ASP A 73 5.58 10.01 -23.24
CA ASP A 73 6.81 10.78 -22.98
C ASP A 73 6.56 11.97 -22.06
N GLU A 74 5.46 12.70 -22.29
CA GLU A 74 5.07 13.84 -21.45
C GLU A 74 4.71 13.39 -20.05
N ILE A 75 4.07 12.24 -19.91
CA ILE A 75 3.72 11.65 -18.61
C ILE A 75 4.97 11.20 -17.89
N ARG A 76 5.91 10.53 -18.56
CA ARG A 76 7.18 10.11 -17.95
C ARG A 76 8.01 11.30 -17.44
N SER A 77 8.03 12.42 -18.16
CA SER A 77 8.79 13.60 -17.72
C SER A 77 8.31 14.23 -16.43
N ILE A 78 7.03 14.01 -16.05
CA ILE A 78 6.41 14.57 -14.83
C ILE A 78 6.17 13.52 -13.75
N THR A 79 6.54 12.26 -14.00
CA THR A 79 6.24 11.12 -13.12
C THR A 79 7.52 10.45 -12.64
N GLY A 80 7.65 10.29 -11.34
CA GLY A 80 8.70 9.46 -10.73
C GLY A 80 8.13 8.07 -10.39
N TYR A 81 8.82 7.02 -10.80
CA TYR A 81 8.40 5.65 -10.56
C TYR A 81 9.45 4.84 -9.82
N MET A 82 9.04 4.20 -8.72
CA MET A 82 9.85 3.24 -8.00
C MET A 82 9.20 1.85 -8.08
N PRO A 83 9.79 0.89 -8.81
CA PRO A 83 9.28 -0.49 -8.89
C PRO A 83 9.53 -1.27 -7.60
N GLN A 84 8.78 -2.35 -7.43
CA GLN A 84 8.93 -3.26 -6.29
C GLN A 84 10.30 -3.97 -6.29
N THR A 85 10.80 -4.36 -7.44
CA THR A 85 12.12 -4.99 -7.61
C THR A 85 13.20 -3.92 -7.74
N ILE A 86 14.40 -4.23 -7.26
CA ILE A 86 15.56 -3.36 -7.49
C ILE A 86 15.94 -3.49 -8.96
N ASP A 87 16.12 -2.35 -9.61
CA ASP A 87 16.47 -2.23 -11.04
C ASP A 87 17.55 -1.16 -11.29
N LEU A 88 18.49 -1.02 -10.35
CA LEU A 88 19.68 -0.19 -10.54
C LEU A 88 20.56 -0.82 -11.62
N ASP A 89 21.27 0.01 -12.36
CA ASP A 89 22.25 -0.43 -13.34
C ASP A 89 23.54 -0.83 -12.62
N ASP A 90 23.89 -2.10 -12.69
CA ASP A 90 25.05 -2.68 -11.99
C ASP A 90 26.39 -2.30 -12.63
N GLU A 91 26.39 -1.71 -13.86
CA GLU A 91 27.58 -1.20 -14.53
C GLU A 91 27.89 0.27 -14.17
N LEU A 92 27.03 0.92 -13.40
CA LEU A 92 27.12 2.31 -12.99
C LEU A 92 27.24 2.43 -11.47
N THR A 93 28.05 3.40 -11.02
CA THR A 93 28.05 3.78 -9.60
C THR A 93 26.69 4.31 -9.15
N VAL A 94 26.48 4.41 -7.84
CA VAL A 94 25.26 5.00 -7.27
C VAL A 94 25.03 6.41 -7.81
N LEU A 95 26.08 7.26 -7.84
CA LEU A 95 25.97 8.61 -8.36
C LEU A 95 25.56 8.63 -9.83
N GLU A 96 26.22 7.82 -10.66
CA GLU A 96 25.91 7.73 -12.10
C GLU A 96 24.48 7.22 -12.35
N ASN A 97 24.00 6.25 -11.56
CA ASN A 97 22.61 5.81 -11.63
C ASN A 97 21.61 6.98 -11.42
N LEU A 98 21.88 7.86 -10.46
CA LEU A 98 21.02 9.01 -10.17
C LEU A 98 21.15 10.09 -11.26
N GLU A 99 22.39 10.43 -11.67
CA GLU A 99 22.65 11.47 -12.66
C GLU A 99 22.08 11.12 -14.03
N ILE A 100 22.33 9.89 -14.52
CA ILE A 100 21.84 9.45 -15.83
C ILE A 100 20.32 9.45 -15.83
N PHE A 101 19.69 8.97 -14.77
CA PHE A 101 18.23 8.98 -14.68
C PHE A 101 17.66 10.40 -14.66
N GLY A 102 18.26 11.33 -13.90
CA GLY A 102 17.88 12.74 -13.91
C GLY A 102 17.98 13.36 -15.31
N ARG A 103 19.06 13.05 -16.03
CA ARG A 103 19.30 13.54 -17.42
C ARG A 103 18.30 12.95 -18.41
N LEU A 104 17.94 11.68 -18.28
CA LEU A 104 16.89 11.04 -19.11
C LEU A 104 15.51 11.73 -18.92
N HIS A 105 15.30 12.39 -17.77
CA HIS A 105 14.11 13.17 -17.48
C HIS A 105 14.28 14.67 -17.74
N GLY A 106 15.33 15.08 -18.45
CA GLY A 106 15.52 16.42 -18.96
C GLY A 106 16.35 17.37 -18.09
N LEU A 107 16.96 16.90 -17.00
CA LEU A 107 17.86 17.72 -16.21
C LEU A 107 19.19 17.98 -16.95
N SER A 108 19.78 19.17 -16.73
CA SER A 108 21.17 19.42 -17.12
C SER A 108 22.13 18.52 -16.32
N VAL A 109 23.36 18.33 -16.83
CA VAL A 109 24.40 17.57 -16.10
C VAL A 109 24.61 18.15 -14.69
N ARG A 110 24.65 19.48 -14.59
CA ARG A 110 24.86 20.20 -13.34
C ARG A 110 23.70 19.95 -12.35
N ASP A 111 22.47 20.07 -12.84
CA ASP A 111 21.29 19.93 -11.98
C ASP A 111 21.07 18.46 -11.57
N ALA A 112 21.34 17.51 -12.46
CA ALA A 112 21.28 16.08 -12.14
C ALA A 112 22.28 15.70 -11.04
N ASN A 113 23.53 16.19 -11.13
CA ASN A 113 24.53 15.98 -10.08
C ASN A 113 24.12 16.64 -8.77
N ALA A 114 23.69 17.90 -8.78
CA ALA A 114 23.28 18.62 -7.58
C ALA A 114 22.11 17.91 -6.88
N ASN A 115 21.10 17.47 -7.65
CA ASN A 115 19.95 16.75 -7.09
C ASN A 115 20.36 15.35 -6.56
N ALA A 116 21.27 14.65 -7.24
CA ALA A 116 21.78 13.37 -6.77
C ALA A 116 22.46 13.48 -5.40
N LEU A 117 23.31 14.51 -5.23
CA LEU A 117 23.98 14.79 -3.95
C LEU A 117 22.98 15.17 -2.85
N ASP A 118 22.01 16.04 -3.13
CA ASP A 118 20.96 16.43 -2.19
C ASP A 118 20.12 15.22 -1.73
N TRP A 119 19.72 14.34 -2.64
CA TRP A 119 19.01 13.11 -2.28
C TRP A 119 19.86 12.14 -1.46
N ALA A 120 21.17 12.03 -1.76
CA ALA A 120 22.08 11.21 -0.99
C ALA A 120 22.18 11.71 0.47
N GLU A 121 22.30 13.02 0.67
CA GLU A 121 22.32 13.65 1.99
C GLU A 121 21.00 13.43 2.74
N ARG A 122 19.84 13.71 2.12
CA ARG A 122 18.51 13.50 2.74
C ARG A 122 18.28 12.08 3.21
N LEU A 123 18.82 11.11 2.49
CA LEU A 123 18.64 9.68 2.78
C LEU A 123 19.84 9.05 3.50
N ASN A 124 20.91 9.82 3.77
CA ASN A 124 22.13 9.40 4.46
C ASN A 124 22.86 8.24 3.77
N PHE A 125 23.06 8.33 2.46
CA PHE A 125 23.88 7.35 1.74
C PHE A 125 25.04 7.99 0.94
N GLU A 126 25.48 9.18 1.31
CA GLU A 126 26.56 9.93 0.63
C GLU A 126 27.83 9.10 0.51
N SER A 127 28.16 8.33 1.54
CA SER A 127 29.34 7.44 1.56
C SER A 127 29.27 6.31 0.53
N ASN A 128 28.08 6.09 -0.07
CA ASN A 128 27.87 5.05 -1.07
C ASN A 128 27.93 5.56 -2.51
N LEU A 129 28.02 6.87 -2.74
CA LEU A 129 27.90 7.47 -4.08
C LEU A 129 28.88 6.93 -5.11
N SER A 130 30.12 6.61 -4.70
CA SER A 130 31.16 6.05 -5.57
C SER A 130 31.16 4.51 -5.63
N ARG A 131 30.25 3.85 -4.94
CA ARG A 131 30.15 2.38 -4.92
C ARG A 131 29.27 1.88 -6.05
N MET A 132 29.50 0.63 -6.45
CA MET A 132 28.62 -0.08 -7.37
C MET A 132 27.38 -0.61 -6.63
N PRO A 133 26.24 -0.78 -7.28
CA PRO A 133 25.03 -1.33 -6.64
C PRO A 133 25.28 -2.69 -5.99
N GLU A 134 26.09 -3.57 -6.58
CA GLU A 134 26.39 -4.91 -6.04
C GLU A 134 27.00 -4.86 -4.63
N ASP A 135 27.77 -3.83 -4.31
CA ASP A 135 28.39 -3.61 -3.00
C ASP A 135 27.44 -3.08 -1.91
N LEU A 136 26.21 -2.75 -2.26
CA LEU A 136 25.24 -2.19 -1.34
C LEU A 136 24.41 -3.26 -0.65
N SER A 137 24.03 -2.99 0.62
CA SER A 137 22.95 -3.74 1.26
C SER A 137 21.63 -3.56 0.50
N HIS A 138 20.71 -4.52 0.65
CA HIS A 138 19.38 -4.44 0.03
C HIS A 138 18.64 -3.15 0.43
N GLY A 139 18.72 -2.73 1.70
CA GLY A 139 18.13 -1.47 2.18
C GLY A 139 18.72 -0.25 1.48
N ASN A 140 20.05 -0.17 1.35
CA ASN A 140 20.69 0.95 0.62
C ASN A 140 20.31 0.97 -0.86
N LYS A 141 20.26 -0.20 -1.54
CA LYS A 141 19.74 -0.28 -2.93
C LYS A 141 18.32 0.31 -3.03
N ARG A 142 17.44 0.01 -2.07
CA ARG A 142 16.07 0.55 -2.00
C ARG A 142 16.06 2.07 -1.81
N LEU A 143 16.92 2.61 -0.94
CA LEU A 143 17.02 4.07 -0.75
C LEU A 143 17.53 4.79 -2.00
N VAL A 144 18.56 4.23 -2.68
CA VAL A 144 19.03 4.75 -3.97
C VAL A 144 17.94 4.71 -5.03
N GLN A 145 17.19 3.62 -5.12
CA GLN A 145 16.07 3.47 -6.06
C GLN A 145 14.94 4.47 -5.75
N PHE A 146 14.66 4.74 -4.49
CA PHE A 146 13.71 5.77 -4.06
C PHE A 146 14.21 7.16 -4.47
N ALA A 147 15.48 7.50 -4.21
CA ALA A 147 16.09 8.75 -4.66
C ALA A 147 16.04 8.91 -6.18
N ARG A 148 16.32 7.84 -6.93
CA ARG A 148 16.28 7.83 -8.40
C ARG A 148 14.89 8.20 -8.92
N ALA A 149 13.83 7.69 -8.30
CA ALA A 149 12.47 8.04 -8.70
C ALA A 149 12.13 9.53 -8.48
N LEU A 150 12.87 10.23 -7.63
CA LEU A 150 12.60 11.61 -7.21
C LEU A 150 13.60 12.63 -7.73
N VAL A 151 14.72 12.20 -8.30
CA VAL A 151 15.86 13.06 -8.66
C VAL A 151 15.52 14.19 -9.64
N HIS A 152 14.52 13.99 -10.51
CA HIS A 152 14.06 14.97 -11.50
C HIS A 152 12.86 15.82 -11.03
N ASP A 153 12.56 15.81 -9.73
CA ASP A 153 11.48 16.58 -9.08
C ASP A 153 10.09 16.36 -9.71
N PRO A 154 9.60 15.12 -9.82
CA PRO A 154 8.34 14.81 -10.49
C PRO A 154 7.13 15.46 -9.84
N GLN A 155 6.05 15.71 -10.62
CA GLN A 155 4.76 16.18 -10.10
C GLN A 155 3.91 15.04 -9.53
N VAL A 156 4.07 13.84 -10.09
CA VAL A 156 3.41 12.60 -9.64
C VAL A 156 4.45 11.59 -9.19
N ILE A 157 4.28 11.04 -8.02
CA ILE A 157 5.16 10.04 -7.44
C ILE A 157 4.41 8.72 -7.35
N ILE A 158 4.91 7.69 -8.03
CA ILE A 158 4.31 6.35 -8.10
C ILE A 158 5.27 5.34 -7.49
N LEU A 159 4.88 4.69 -6.38
CA LEU A 159 5.77 3.84 -5.61
C LEU A 159 5.16 2.45 -5.38
N ASP A 160 5.88 1.41 -5.77
CA ASP A 160 5.46 0.03 -5.56
C ASP A 160 6.17 -0.58 -4.34
N GLU A 161 5.44 -0.75 -3.24
CA GLU A 161 5.94 -1.26 -1.95
C GLU A 161 7.19 -0.47 -1.46
N PRO A 162 7.13 0.87 -1.29
CA PRO A 162 8.33 1.71 -1.13
C PRO A 162 9.21 1.36 0.07
N THR A 163 8.63 0.86 1.15
CA THR A 163 9.33 0.58 2.41
C THR A 163 9.64 -0.90 2.63
N LYS A 164 9.30 -1.76 1.65
CA LYS A 164 9.54 -3.20 1.76
C LYS A 164 11.04 -3.51 1.83
N GLY A 165 11.44 -4.27 2.86
CA GLY A 165 12.84 -4.65 3.06
C GLY A 165 13.73 -3.55 3.67
N LEU A 166 13.16 -2.41 4.07
CA LEU A 166 13.86 -1.40 4.84
C LEU A 166 13.83 -1.70 6.34
N ASP A 167 14.90 -1.38 7.02
CA ASP A 167 14.94 -1.33 8.49
C ASP A 167 14.01 -0.21 9.03
N PRO A 168 13.64 -0.23 10.32
CA PRO A 168 12.70 0.74 10.88
C PRO A 168 13.13 2.19 10.74
N HIS A 169 14.43 2.49 10.84
CA HIS A 169 14.96 3.85 10.73
C HIS A 169 14.87 4.38 9.29
N SER A 170 15.33 3.60 8.33
CA SER A 170 15.23 3.92 6.90
C SER A 170 13.77 4.06 6.45
N ARG A 171 12.89 3.20 6.96
CA ARG A 171 11.44 3.29 6.70
C ARG A 171 10.87 4.61 7.18
N THR A 172 11.18 5.02 8.41
CA THR A 172 10.71 6.31 8.96
C THR A 172 11.18 7.46 8.09
N LYS A 173 12.45 7.48 7.66
CA LYS A 173 12.96 8.54 6.76
C LYS A 173 12.18 8.64 5.45
N VAL A 174 11.91 7.51 4.81
CA VAL A 174 11.14 7.50 3.55
C VAL A 174 9.76 8.12 3.77
N TRP A 175 9.09 7.76 4.86
CA TRP A 175 7.77 8.32 5.19
C TRP A 175 7.83 9.82 5.53
N ASP A 176 8.81 10.27 6.30
CA ASP A 176 9.00 11.69 6.63
C ASP A 176 9.25 12.54 5.38
N ILE A 177 9.95 11.99 4.38
CA ILE A 177 10.15 12.65 3.10
C ILE A 177 8.85 12.70 2.31
N LEU A 178 8.12 11.59 2.20
CA LEU A 178 6.84 11.53 1.47
C LEU A 178 5.80 12.47 2.10
N ASP A 179 5.74 12.56 3.41
CA ASP A 179 4.86 13.48 4.14
C ASP A 179 5.15 14.96 3.81
N LYS A 180 6.43 15.33 3.68
CA LYS A 180 6.81 16.67 3.23
C LYS A 180 6.47 16.92 1.75
N LEU A 181 6.65 15.93 0.91
CA LEU A 181 6.37 16.02 -0.52
C LEU A 181 4.87 16.07 -0.82
N HIS A 182 4.05 15.39 -0.03
CA HIS A 182 2.58 15.37 -0.13
C HIS A 182 1.94 16.76 -0.23
N GLN A 183 2.50 17.79 0.43
CA GLN A 183 1.98 19.16 0.37
C GLN A 183 2.01 19.78 -1.04
N HIS A 184 2.81 19.24 -1.96
CA HIS A 184 3.06 19.83 -3.28
C HIS A 184 2.99 18.82 -4.43
N LYS A 185 3.00 17.53 -4.15
CA LYS A 185 3.05 16.43 -5.13
C LYS A 185 1.84 15.52 -4.97
N THR A 186 1.43 14.89 -6.06
CA THR A 186 0.48 13.78 -5.98
C THR A 186 1.22 12.49 -5.79
N ILE A 187 0.85 11.71 -4.78
CA ILE A 187 1.52 10.46 -4.44
C ILE A 187 0.53 9.32 -4.62
N ILE A 188 0.93 8.27 -5.33
CA ILE A 188 0.22 7.00 -5.34
C ILE A 188 1.21 5.88 -4.97
N PHE A 189 0.86 5.06 -4.00
CA PHE A 189 1.69 3.91 -3.69
C PHE A 189 0.87 2.65 -3.43
N SER A 190 1.52 1.50 -3.64
CA SER A 190 0.99 0.22 -3.25
C SER A 190 1.63 -0.25 -1.95
N THR A 191 0.88 -0.97 -1.13
CA THR A 191 1.41 -1.66 0.04
C THR A 191 0.57 -2.88 0.41
N GLN A 192 1.19 -3.85 1.10
CA GLN A 192 0.52 -4.93 1.81
C GLN A 192 0.33 -4.58 3.30
N ASN A 193 0.99 -3.53 3.76
CA ASN A 193 0.94 -3.10 5.16
C ASN A 193 -0.24 -2.13 5.36
N PHE A 194 -1.32 -2.65 5.91
CA PHE A 194 -2.53 -1.86 6.18
C PHE A 194 -2.26 -0.68 7.11
N SER A 195 -1.33 -0.81 8.07
CA SER A 195 -0.97 0.29 8.99
C SER A 195 -0.27 1.45 8.26
N GLU A 196 0.46 1.20 7.16
CA GLU A 196 1.01 2.26 6.32
C GLU A 196 -0.12 3.00 5.58
N ALA A 197 -1.10 2.25 5.03
CA ALA A 197 -2.25 2.87 4.39
C ALA A 197 -3.08 3.71 5.38
N GLU A 198 -3.35 3.18 6.58
CA GLU A 198 -4.06 3.91 7.65
C GLU A 198 -3.38 5.22 8.05
N ARG A 199 -2.03 5.24 8.05
CA ARG A 199 -1.26 6.37 8.56
C ARG A 199 -1.01 7.46 7.53
N TYR A 200 -0.80 7.09 6.26
CA TYR A 200 -0.24 8.00 5.25
C TYR A 200 -1.17 8.29 4.08
N ALA A 201 -2.34 7.64 4.00
CA ALA A 201 -3.27 7.84 2.92
C ALA A 201 -4.31 8.91 3.23
N ASP A 202 -4.58 9.81 2.27
CA ASP A 202 -5.82 10.60 2.25
C ASP A 202 -6.98 9.74 1.75
N ARG A 203 -6.69 8.83 0.82
CA ARG A 203 -7.67 7.93 0.25
C ARG A 203 -7.07 6.56 -0.04
N ILE A 204 -7.83 5.52 0.23
CA ILE A 204 -7.41 4.12 0.16
C ILE A 204 -8.32 3.36 -0.78
N ALA A 205 -7.74 2.61 -1.70
CA ALA A 205 -8.45 1.59 -2.49
C ALA A 205 -8.04 0.19 -2.03
N ILE A 206 -9.01 -0.62 -1.66
CA ILE A 206 -8.81 -2.05 -1.34
C ILE A 206 -8.94 -2.85 -2.62
N LEU A 207 -7.82 -3.39 -3.10
CA LEU A 207 -7.75 -4.20 -4.32
C LEU A 207 -7.71 -5.68 -3.96
N HIS A 208 -8.60 -6.47 -4.56
CA HIS A 208 -8.66 -7.93 -4.40
C HIS A 208 -9.05 -8.60 -5.72
N HIS A 209 -8.24 -9.55 -6.18
CA HIS A 209 -8.42 -10.26 -7.45
C HIS A 209 -8.74 -9.33 -8.64
N GLY A 210 -7.93 -8.28 -8.81
CA GLY A 210 -8.05 -7.34 -9.92
C GLY A 210 -9.22 -6.36 -9.87
N ASN A 211 -10.00 -6.35 -8.77
CA ASN A 211 -11.14 -5.47 -8.55
C ASN A 211 -10.95 -4.58 -7.33
N ILE A 212 -11.39 -3.33 -7.41
CA ILE A 212 -11.53 -2.49 -6.22
C ILE A 212 -12.80 -2.93 -5.47
N LYS A 213 -12.62 -3.42 -4.26
CA LYS A 213 -13.72 -3.81 -3.38
C LYS A 213 -14.30 -2.61 -2.65
N MET A 214 -13.45 -1.70 -2.23
CA MET A 214 -13.83 -0.45 -1.57
C MET A 214 -12.81 0.65 -1.88
N ASP A 215 -13.26 1.89 -1.87
CA ASP A 215 -12.46 3.09 -2.11
C ASP A 215 -13.03 4.25 -1.29
N GLY A 216 -12.19 4.94 -0.52
CA GLY A 216 -12.60 6.07 0.31
C GLY A 216 -11.52 6.58 1.26
N THR A 217 -11.86 7.58 2.09
CA THR A 217 -11.02 7.96 3.24
C THR A 217 -11.05 6.86 4.28
N LEU A 218 -10.05 6.83 5.17
CA LEU A 218 -9.99 5.84 6.24
C LEU A 218 -11.26 5.84 7.10
N GLU A 219 -11.76 7.02 7.46
CA GLU A 219 -12.98 7.18 8.28
C GLU A 219 -14.18 6.55 7.57
N ARG A 220 -14.37 6.86 6.27
CA ARG A 220 -15.48 6.32 5.49
C ARG A 220 -15.40 4.80 5.35
N LEU A 221 -14.20 4.26 5.17
CA LEU A 221 -13.99 2.80 5.09
C LEU A 221 -14.31 2.12 6.42
N ILE A 222 -13.85 2.69 7.54
CA ILE A 222 -14.14 2.17 8.87
C ILE A 222 -15.63 2.32 9.24
N GLU A 223 -16.29 3.41 8.83
CA GLU A 223 -17.74 3.59 9.04
C GLU A 223 -18.56 2.45 8.43
N THR A 224 -18.11 1.85 7.33
CA THR A 224 -18.82 0.68 6.74
C THR A 224 -18.81 -0.53 7.66
N THR A 225 -17.91 -0.61 8.62
CA THR A 225 -17.92 -1.67 9.64
C THR A 225 -19.01 -1.46 10.69
N HIS A 226 -19.69 -0.30 10.69
CA HIS A 226 -20.78 0.04 11.61
C HIS A 226 -20.45 -0.19 13.09
N GLY A 227 -19.25 0.22 13.53
CA GLY A 227 -18.83 0.10 14.93
C GLY A 227 -18.47 -1.34 15.34
N LEU A 228 -18.09 -2.15 14.38
CA LEU A 228 -17.62 -3.50 14.65
C LEU A 228 -16.36 -3.44 15.53
N THR A 229 -16.39 -4.18 16.63
CA THR A 229 -15.26 -4.31 17.56
C THR A 229 -14.71 -5.73 17.47
N ARG A 230 -13.39 -5.84 17.36
CA ARG A 230 -12.68 -7.11 17.45
C ARG A 230 -12.39 -7.43 18.90
N TYR A 231 -12.71 -8.65 19.30
CA TYR A 231 -12.45 -9.20 20.62
C TYR A 231 -11.54 -10.40 20.47
N ARG A 232 -10.46 -10.42 21.25
CA ARG A 232 -9.55 -11.55 21.35
C ARG A 232 -9.53 -12.02 22.81
N LEU A 233 -9.75 -13.31 23.00
CA LEU A 233 -9.72 -13.98 24.30
C LEU A 233 -8.60 -15.02 24.26
N SER A 234 -7.65 -14.94 25.19
CA SER A 234 -6.55 -15.90 25.33
C SER A 234 -6.83 -16.83 26.49
N PHE A 235 -6.65 -18.12 26.29
CA PHE A 235 -6.92 -19.17 27.26
C PHE A 235 -5.63 -19.94 27.59
N SER A 236 -5.56 -20.55 28.77
CA SER A 236 -4.45 -21.45 29.15
C SER A 236 -4.40 -22.69 28.28
N GLN A 237 -5.55 -23.14 27.75
CA GLN A 237 -5.66 -24.27 26.83
C GLN A 237 -6.59 -23.90 25.67
N SER A 238 -6.43 -24.61 24.54
CA SER A 238 -7.29 -24.37 23.37
C SER A 238 -8.78 -24.53 23.72
N PRO A 239 -9.64 -23.59 23.31
CA PRO A 239 -11.08 -23.70 23.52
C PRO A 239 -11.64 -25.01 22.97
N THR A 240 -12.49 -25.64 23.75
CA THR A 240 -13.11 -26.92 23.38
C THR A 240 -14.24 -26.76 22.37
N ASP A 241 -14.61 -27.84 21.66
CA ASP A 241 -15.72 -27.83 20.72
C ASP A 241 -17.04 -27.45 21.43
N ASP A 242 -17.24 -27.90 22.68
CA ASP A 242 -18.40 -27.53 23.50
C ASP A 242 -18.50 -26.02 23.75
N PHE A 243 -17.33 -25.39 24.02
CA PHE A 243 -17.27 -23.94 24.14
C PHE A 243 -17.63 -23.23 22.81
N MET A 244 -17.09 -23.68 21.70
CA MET A 244 -17.37 -23.12 20.39
C MET A 244 -18.81 -23.28 19.96
N ASP A 245 -19.43 -24.43 20.26
CA ASP A 245 -20.83 -24.67 19.96
C ASP A 245 -21.78 -23.79 20.80
N LYS A 246 -21.40 -23.48 22.03
CA LYS A 246 -22.12 -22.52 22.87
C LYS A 246 -21.96 -21.11 22.37
N LEU A 247 -20.72 -20.72 21.96
CA LEU A 247 -20.44 -19.41 21.46
C LEU A 247 -21.18 -19.10 20.14
N LYS A 248 -21.22 -20.05 19.20
CA LYS A 248 -21.95 -19.93 17.93
C LYS A 248 -23.46 -19.72 18.11
N LYS A 249 -24.03 -20.08 19.26
CA LYS A 249 -25.44 -19.82 19.57
C LYS A 249 -25.72 -18.35 19.93
N PHE A 250 -24.70 -17.55 20.21
CA PHE A 250 -24.91 -16.14 20.50
C PHE A 250 -25.14 -15.36 19.20
N PRO A 251 -26.32 -14.72 19.05
CA PRO A 251 -26.58 -13.90 17.86
C PRO A 251 -25.60 -12.75 17.79
N ARG A 252 -25.18 -12.38 16.58
CA ARG A 252 -24.30 -11.22 16.32
C ARG A 252 -22.86 -11.34 16.87
N ILE A 253 -22.41 -12.54 17.23
CA ILE A 253 -21.00 -12.89 17.26
C ILE A 253 -20.64 -13.32 15.85
N LEU A 254 -19.77 -12.54 15.22
CA LEU A 254 -19.36 -12.72 13.84
C LEU A 254 -17.97 -13.36 13.80
N ARG A 255 -17.79 -14.36 12.94
CA ARG A 255 -16.49 -14.98 12.63
C ARG A 255 -15.70 -15.47 13.85
N PRO A 256 -16.26 -16.29 14.71
CA PRO A 256 -15.46 -16.88 15.78
C PRO A 256 -14.42 -17.83 15.18
N GLN A 257 -13.14 -17.50 15.38
CA GLN A 257 -11.99 -18.30 14.93
C GLN A 257 -11.08 -18.61 16.10
N VAL A 258 -10.61 -19.85 16.16
CA VAL A 258 -9.63 -20.30 17.15
C VAL A 258 -8.30 -20.52 16.47
N LYS A 259 -7.22 -19.93 17.03
CA LYS A 259 -5.83 -20.13 16.62
C LYS A 259 -5.01 -20.52 17.85
N GLY A 260 -4.77 -21.81 18.01
CA GLY A 260 -4.12 -22.30 19.23
C GLY A 260 -4.98 -22.04 20.47
N THR A 261 -4.46 -21.27 21.41
CA THR A 261 -5.18 -20.86 22.65
C THR A 261 -5.95 -19.55 22.53
N GLU A 262 -5.90 -18.89 21.37
CA GLU A 262 -6.59 -17.62 21.16
C GLU A 262 -7.91 -17.83 20.41
N LEU A 263 -8.98 -17.21 20.91
CA LEU A 263 -10.26 -17.05 20.22
C LEU A 263 -10.39 -15.60 19.76
N GLU A 264 -10.61 -15.39 18.47
CA GLU A 264 -10.93 -14.09 17.90
C GLU A 264 -12.37 -14.10 17.38
N PHE A 265 -13.11 -13.02 17.64
CA PHE A 265 -14.46 -12.80 17.06
C PHE A 265 -14.77 -11.31 16.99
N TYR A 266 -15.82 -10.98 16.23
CA TYR A 266 -16.27 -9.61 16.05
C TYR A 266 -17.70 -9.45 16.55
N SER A 267 -18.04 -8.27 17.07
CA SER A 267 -19.43 -7.92 17.43
C SER A 267 -19.64 -6.41 17.39
N ARG A 268 -20.84 -6.00 16.97
CA ARG A 268 -21.31 -4.60 17.06
C ARG A 268 -21.90 -4.27 18.43
N GLU A 269 -22.23 -5.28 19.21
CA GLU A 269 -22.92 -5.12 20.49
C GLU A 269 -22.01 -5.54 21.65
N ARG A 270 -21.62 -4.59 22.49
CA ARG A 270 -20.91 -4.89 23.74
C ARG A 270 -21.61 -5.95 24.60
N LYS A 271 -22.95 -5.99 24.58
CA LYS A 271 -23.71 -6.98 25.34
C LYS A 271 -23.38 -8.43 24.94
N GLN A 272 -23.09 -8.67 23.67
CA GLN A 272 -22.72 -10.01 23.19
C GLN A 272 -21.31 -10.39 23.63
N PHE A 273 -20.40 -9.41 23.67
CA PHE A 273 -19.06 -9.59 24.24
C PHE A 273 -19.14 -10.01 25.71
N PHE A 274 -19.95 -9.34 26.54
CA PHE A 274 -20.09 -9.73 27.96
C PHE A 274 -20.63 -11.13 28.13
N LYS A 275 -21.57 -11.59 27.30
CA LYS A 275 -22.04 -12.98 27.31
C LYS A 275 -20.95 -13.97 26.91
N ALA A 276 -20.14 -13.64 25.88
CA ALA A 276 -19.02 -14.47 25.49
C ALA A 276 -17.95 -14.51 26.58
N LEU A 277 -17.70 -13.38 27.25
CA LEU A 277 -16.79 -13.29 28.38
C LEU A 277 -17.28 -14.14 29.59
N GLU A 278 -18.56 -14.06 29.97
CA GLU A 278 -19.15 -14.90 31.01
C GLU A 278 -18.98 -16.41 30.71
N LEU A 279 -19.10 -16.77 29.44
CA LEU A 279 -18.85 -18.14 29.00
C LEU A 279 -17.36 -18.47 29.12
N ALA A 280 -16.46 -17.59 28.62
CA ALA A 280 -15.03 -17.77 28.60
C ALA A 280 -14.40 -17.92 30.00
N LEU A 281 -14.90 -17.18 30.98
CA LEU A 281 -14.48 -17.28 32.39
C LEU A 281 -14.62 -18.67 32.99
N LYS A 282 -15.42 -19.55 32.39
CA LYS A 282 -15.56 -20.94 32.82
C LYS A 282 -14.49 -21.88 32.23
N TYR A 283 -13.62 -21.36 31.35
CA TYR A 283 -12.65 -22.12 30.57
C TYR A 283 -11.22 -21.57 30.71
N GLU A 284 -10.84 -21.12 31.91
CA GLU A 284 -9.47 -20.66 32.24
C GLU A 284 -8.99 -19.54 31.29
N LEU A 285 -9.77 -18.47 31.18
CA LEU A 285 -9.41 -17.27 30.46
C LEU A 285 -8.21 -16.57 31.13
N GLU A 286 -7.19 -16.24 30.35
CA GLU A 286 -5.94 -15.58 30.82
C GLU A 286 -5.90 -14.10 30.47
N ASP A 287 -6.30 -13.73 29.23
CA ASP A 287 -6.18 -12.35 28.76
C ASP A 287 -7.34 -11.96 27.82
N ILE A 288 -7.57 -10.66 27.75
CA ILE A 288 -8.61 -10.05 26.92
C ILE A 288 -8.01 -8.85 26.20
N ASP A 289 -8.03 -8.88 24.86
CA ASP A 289 -7.75 -7.73 24.03
C ASP A 289 -9.01 -7.29 23.29
N THR A 290 -9.24 -5.98 23.26
CA THR A 290 -10.36 -5.38 22.52
C THR A 290 -9.84 -4.25 21.64
N SER A 291 -10.12 -4.29 20.37
CA SER A 291 -9.73 -3.26 19.42
C SER A 291 -10.86 -2.88 18.48
N ILE A 292 -10.93 -1.60 18.14
CA ILE A 292 -11.79 -1.14 17.04
C ILE A 292 -11.28 -1.81 15.75
N CYS A 293 -12.20 -2.22 14.88
CA CYS A 293 -11.84 -2.78 13.58
C CYS A 293 -10.95 -1.81 12.82
N ARG A 294 -9.82 -2.33 12.36
CA ARG A 294 -8.87 -1.64 11.48
C ARG A 294 -9.12 -1.99 10.03
N LEU A 295 -8.43 -1.29 9.13
CA LEU A 295 -8.50 -1.54 7.70
C LEU A 295 -8.21 -3.01 7.35
N GLN A 296 -7.30 -3.66 8.07
CA GLN A 296 -6.99 -5.08 7.89
C GLN A 296 -8.18 -5.98 8.21
N ASP A 297 -8.94 -5.68 9.27
CA ASP A 297 -10.12 -6.45 9.66
C ASP A 297 -11.24 -6.30 8.61
N LEU A 298 -11.38 -5.09 8.07
CA LEU A 298 -12.28 -4.80 6.95
C LEU A 298 -11.90 -5.62 5.71
N PHE A 299 -10.60 -5.66 5.37
CA PHE A 299 -10.10 -6.42 4.23
C PHE A 299 -10.44 -7.92 4.37
N VAL A 300 -10.08 -8.53 5.50
CA VAL A 300 -10.43 -9.94 5.80
C VAL A 300 -11.95 -10.14 5.69
N GLY A 301 -12.71 -9.15 6.13
CA GLY A 301 -14.16 -9.12 6.03
C GLY A 301 -14.70 -9.20 4.61
N LEU A 302 -14.08 -8.46 3.71
CA LEU A 302 -14.48 -8.38 2.30
C LEU A 302 -14.03 -9.60 1.48
N THR A 303 -12.94 -10.24 1.87
CA THR A 303 -12.36 -11.37 1.11
C THR A 303 -12.97 -12.71 1.49
N ASP A 304 -13.32 -12.91 2.77
CA ASP A 304 -13.89 -14.16 3.28
C ASP A 304 -15.44 -14.22 3.22
N GLY A 305 -16.08 -13.24 2.58
CA GLY A 305 -17.52 -13.23 2.30
C GLY A 305 -18.43 -13.01 3.52
N GLY A 306 -17.99 -12.26 4.54
CA GLY A 306 -18.70 -12.23 5.83
C GLY A 306 -19.00 -10.86 6.45
N LEU A 307 -19.01 -9.77 5.69
CA LEU A 307 -19.48 -8.45 6.18
C LEU A 307 -20.91 -8.10 5.72
N GLU A 308 -21.64 -9.05 5.11
CA GLU A 308 -23.06 -8.90 4.80
C GLU A 308 -23.94 -9.09 6.02
#